data_3c6d41fb05eb57fe3528d70ecd9cf835
#
_entry.id   3c6d41fb05eb57fe3528d70ecd9cf835
#
_cell.length_a   1.000
_cell.length_b   1.000
_cell.length_c   1.000
_cell.angle_alpha   90.00
_cell.angle_beta   90.00
_cell.angle_gamma   90.00
#
_symmetry.space_group_name_H-M   'P 1'
#
loop_
_entity.id
_entity.type
_entity.pdbx_description
1 polymer ?
#
loop_
_entity_poly.entity_id
_entity_poly.type
_entity_poly.pdbx_seq_one_letter_code
_entity_poly.pdbx_strand_id
1 'polypeptide(L)' 'MSVKLQINMQDVHGNSLKENIGYVNPAATDAQLYELATKFCALTTNSFISVDKIVTTALEGGDDNG' A
#
# COMPACT_ATOMS: atom_id res chain seq x y z
N MET A 1 13.66 -4.07 -6.87
CA MET A 1 12.52 -4.39 -6.01
C MET A 1 11.82 -3.11 -5.58
N SER A 2 10.53 -3.06 -5.68
CA SER A 2 9.76 -1.92 -5.20
C SER A 2 8.66 -2.40 -4.28
N VAL A 3 8.32 -1.56 -3.32
CA VAL A 3 7.28 -1.85 -2.35
C VAL A 3 6.27 -0.73 -2.39
N LYS A 4 4.99 -1.08 -2.43
CA LYS A 4 3.93 -0.10 -2.30
C LYS A 4 2.86 -0.63 -1.37
N LEU A 5 2.10 0.30 -0.82
CA LEU A 5 0.98 -0.03 0.04
C LEU A 5 -0.32 0.24 -0.70
N GLN A 6 -1.26 -0.65 -0.55
CA GLN A 6 -2.62 -0.42 -1.00
C GLN A 6 -3.50 -0.37 0.23
N ILE A 7 -4.09 0.79 0.48
CA ILE A 7 -4.91 1.01 1.67
C ILE A 7 -6.36 0.82 1.26
N ASN A 8 -7.03 -0.09 1.91
CA ASN A 8 -8.45 -0.36 1.64
C ASN A 8 -9.27 0.39 2.67
N MET A 9 -10.18 1.22 2.19
CA MET A 9 -11.00 2.08 3.03
C MET A 9 -12.45 2.01 2.58
N GLN A 10 -13.32 2.56 3.42
CA GLN A 10 -14.73 2.67 3.09
C GLN A 10 -15.15 4.10 3.36
N ASP A 11 -15.88 4.71 2.43
CA ASP A 11 -16.33 6.09 2.61
C ASP A 11 -17.58 6.15 3.50
N VAL A 12 -18.08 7.36 3.71
CA VAL A 12 -19.23 7.57 4.60
C VAL A 12 -20.50 6.94 4.07
N HIS A 13 -20.52 6.61 2.79
CA HIS A 13 -21.68 6.00 2.15
C HIS A 13 -21.55 4.48 2.04
N GLY A 14 -20.45 3.91 2.56
CA GLY A 14 -20.22 2.48 2.51
C GLY A 14 -19.54 1.98 1.24
N ASN A 15 -19.08 2.88 0.38
CA ASN A 15 -18.40 2.50 -0.84
C ASN A 15 -16.94 2.15 -0.57
N SER A 16 -16.47 1.09 -1.20
CA SER A 16 -15.07 0.67 -1.07
C SER A 16 -14.16 1.58 -1.87
N LEU A 17 -13.07 1.99 -1.25
CA LEU A 17 -12.06 2.84 -1.88
C LEU A 17 -10.70 2.20 -1.68
N LYS A 18 -9.81 2.42 -2.64
CA LYS A 18 -8.43 1.95 -2.55
C LYS A 18 -7.49 3.10 -2.87
N GLU A 19 -6.49 3.27 -2.02
CA GLU A 19 -5.45 4.27 -2.23
C GLU A 19 -4.11 3.57 -2.26
N ASN A 20 -3.26 3.99 -3.19
CA ASN A 20 -1.93 3.41 -3.33
C ASN A 20 -0.88 4.41 -2.94
N ILE A 21 0.07 3.96 -2.12
CA ILE A 21 1.27 4.72 -1.81
C ILE A 21 2.38 4.10 -2.63
N GLY A 22 2.87 4.86 -3.61
CA GLY A 22 3.74 4.31 -4.65
C GLY A 22 5.13 3.92 -4.21
N TYR A 23 5.69 4.59 -3.20
CA TYR A 23 7.02 4.26 -2.72
C TYR A 23 7.01 4.11 -1.22
N VAL A 24 7.57 3.01 -0.76
CA VAL A 24 7.68 2.73 0.66
C VAL A 24 9.07 2.19 0.92
N ASN A 25 9.67 2.60 2.04
CA ASN A 25 10.97 2.10 2.44
C ASN A 25 10.90 0.59 2.62
N PRO A 26 11.66 -0.19 1.83
CA PRO A 26 11.59 -1.65 1.94
C PRO A 26 12.09 -2.19 3.28
N ALA A 27 12.81 -1.38 4.04
CA ALA A 27 13.27 -1.79 5.36
C ALA A 27 12.24 -1.54 6.45
N ALA A 28 11.09 -0.93 6.12
CA ALA A 28 10.06 -0.67 7.10
C ALA A 28 9.42 -1.98 7.57
N THR A 29 9.13 -2.05 8.85
CA THR A 29 8.46 -3.22 9.42
C THR A 29 6.96 -3.18 9.09
N ASP A 30 6.30 -4.34 9.21
CA ASP A 30 4.87 -4.41 8.98
C ASP A 30 4.11 -3.47 9.93
N ALA A 31 4.57 -3.36 11.17
CA ALA A 31 3.94 -2.46 12.13
C ALA A 31 4.06 -1.00 11.70
N GLN A 32 5.22 -0.63 11.15
CA GLN A 32 5.42 0.74 10.66
C GLN A 32 4.54 1.02 9.44
N LEU A 33 4.39 0.04 8.56
CA LEU A 33 3.55 0.18 7.39
C LEU A 33 2.07 0.31 7.77
N TYR A 34 1.65 -0.48 8.74
CA TYR A 34 0.29 -0.43 9.24
C TYR A 34 0.00 0.95 9.86
N GLU A 35 0.94 1.45 10.64
CA GLU A 35 0.80 2.76 11.27
C GLU A 35 0.72 3.87 10.21
N LEU A 36 1.55 3.79 9.19
CA LEU A 36 1.51 4.75 8.09
C LEU A 36 0.15 4.74 7.42
N ALA A 37 -0.40 3.55 7.15
CA ALA A 37 -1.68 3.42 6.50
C ALA A 37 -2.81 4.00 7.36
N THR A 38 -2.80 3.72 8.66
CA THR A 38 -3.84 4.24 9.54
C THR A 38 -3.76 5.75 9.68
N LYS A 39 -2.56 6.31 9.71
CA LYS A 39 -2.39 7.76 9.76
C LYS A 39 -2.86 8.42 8.47
N PHE A 40 -2.57 7.78 7.34
CA PHE A 40 -3.04 8.29 6.05
C PHE A 40 -4.56 8.31 6.02
N CYS A 41 -5.18 7.23 6.45
CA CYS A 41 -6.63 7.15 6.49
C CYS A 41 -7.24 8.20 7.43
N ALA A 42 -6.56 8.50 8.53
CA ALA A 42 -7.05 9.49 9.50
C ALA A 42 -7.10 10.91 8.94
N LEU A 43 -6.40 11.17 7.83
CA LEU A 43 -6.46 12.46 7.15
C LEU A 43 -7.69 12.59 6.26
N THR A 44 -8.46 11.52 6.14
CA THR A 44 -9.67 11.50 5.34
C THR A 44 -10.86 11.24 6.25
N THR A 45 -12.06 11.30 5.68
CA THR A 45 -13.28 10.94 6.41
C THR A 45 -13.64 9.47 6.23
N ASN A 46 -12.74 8.70 5.59
CA ASN A 46 -12.99 7.30 5.30
C ASN A 46 -12.65 6.41 6.48
N SER A 47 -13.27 5.23 6.51
CA SER A 47 -12.98 4.21 7.53
C SER A 47 -11.89 3.29 7.03
N PHE A 48 -10.91 3.03 7.86
CA PHE A 48 -9.84 2.11 7.53
C PHE A 48 -10.36 0.66 7.60
N ILE A 49 -10.06 -0.12 6.58
CA ILE A 49 -10.45 -1.53 6.55
C ILE A 49 -9.23 -2.41 6.66
N SER A 50 -8.28 -2.24 5.74
CA SER A 50 -7.07 -3.06 5.74
C SER A 50 -6.00 -2.40 4.89
N VAL A 51 -4.80 -2.94 4.95
CA VAL A 51 -3.70 -2.47 4.11
C VAL A 51 -2.97 -3.68 3.57
N ASP A 52 -2.63 -3.63 2.28
CA ASP A 52 -1.88 -4.68 1.62
C ASP A 52 -0.50 -4.15 1.26
N LYS A 53 0.51 -4.96 1.50
CA LYS A 53 1.88 -4.68 1.09
C LYS A 53 2.14 -5.41 -0.21
N ILE A 54 2.46 -4.65 -1.25
CA ILE A 54 2.68 -5.22 -2.57
C ILE A 54 4.15 -5.07 -2.91
N VAL A 55 4.81 -6.20 -3.12
CA VAL A 55 6.24 -6.22 -3.46
C VAL A 55 6.38 -6.62 -4.91
N THR A 56 7.06 -5.79 -5.68
CA THR A 56 7.31 -6.06 -7.08
C THR A 56 8.80 -6.24 -7.29
N THR A 57 9.19 -7.35 -7.87
CA THR A 57 10.59 -7.64 -8.19
C THR A 57 10.72 -7.81 -9.69
N ALA A 58 11.58 -7.01 -10.30
CA ALA A 58 11.85 -7.15 -11.71
C ALA A 58 12.69 -8.41 -11.94
N LEU A 59 12.31 -9.23 -12.89
CA LEU A 59 13.06 -10.39 -13.30
C LEU A 59 13.96 -9.99 -14.46
N GLU A 60 15.24 -9.97 -14.19
CA GLU A 60 16.23 -9.56 -15.19
C GLU A 60 16.77 -10.78 -15.87
N GLY A 61 16.17 -11.22 -16.68
CA GLY A 61 16.69 -12.38 -17.29
C GLY A 61 16.95 -12.25 -18.70
N GLY A 62 17.03 -12.25 -18.60
CA GLY A 62 17.00 -12.13 -19.41
C GLY A 62 16.61 -11.83 -20.18
N ASP A 63 16.48 -11.52 -19.66
CA ASP A 63 16.37 -11.23 -20.26
C ASP A 63 16.03 -11.07 -21.01
N ASP A 64 16.03 -11.07 -20.98
CA ASP A 64 15.84 -10.84 -21.47
C ASP A 64 15.22 -10.66 -22.00
N ASN A 65 14.98 -10.64 -21.91
CA ASN A 65 14.57 -10.32 -22.22
C ASN A 65 14.22 -10.04 -22.33
N GLY A 66 14.38 -10.13 -22.07
CA GLY A 66 14.24 -9.66 -22.15
C GLY A 66 14.14 -9.50 -22.15
#